data_08d557490d5340d2c87321cd453babeb
#
_entry.id   08d557490d5340d2c87321cd453babeb
#
_cell.length_a   1.000
_cell.length_b   1.000
_cell.length_c   1.000
_cell.angle_alpha   90.00
_cell.angle_beta   90.00
_cell.angle_gamma   90.00
#
_symmetry.space_group_name_H-M   'P 1'
#
loop_
_entity.id
_entity.type
_entity.pdbx_description
1 polymer ?
#
loop_
_entity_poly.entity_id
_entity_poly.type
_entity_poly.pdbx_seq_one_letter_code
_entity_poly.pdbx_strand_id
1 'polypeptide(L)'
;EEYHTYKPYFFYAHVFQQMKLFRIELQKVYRQKDAQFLSILKHIRQCEYIRNDIELLNTTGLANDTVNQMLDKDEQLTLSAYRATVDAINEKKLQELPEPSYTYTGQIEGKFNKNNFPAPMELTLKVGARVMFVKNDSNHLWVNGTLGTVENLSEEDIEVVLDNGLLVNVD
;
A
#
# COMPACT_ATOMS: atom_id res chain seq x y z
N GLU A 1 36.27 28.56 -13.70
CA GLU A 1 35.78 27.14 -13.65
C GLU A 1 34.39 27.19 -13.03
N GLU A 2 33.35 27.13 -13.88
CA GLU A 2 31.97 27.03 -13.43
C GLU A 2 31.77 25.67 -12.80
N TYR A 3 31.57 25.61 -11.50
CA TYR A 3 31.03 24.46 -10.79
C TYR A 3 29.61 24.22 -11.32
N HIS A 4 29.48 23.35 -12.32
CA HIS A 4 28.17 22.84 -12.74
C HIS A 4 27.55 22.12 -11.55
N THR A 5 26.53 22.71 -10.98
CA THR A 5 25.71 22.08 -9.91
C THR A 5 25.17 20.79 -10.47
N TYR A 6 25.73 19.67 -10.02
CA TYR A 6 25.29 18.33 -10.43
C TYR A 6 23.82 18.14 -10.04
N LYS A 7 22.95 18.07 -11.03
CA LYS A 7 21.53 17.75 -10.82
C LYS A 7 21.36 16.26 -11.04
N PRO A 8 20.89 15.51 -10.03
CA PRO A 8 20.93 14.04 -10.04
C PRO A 8 19.85 13.37 -10.92
N TYR A 9 19.18 14.11 -11.79
CA TYR A 9 18.13 13.58 -12.63
C TYR A 9 18.63 13.37 -14.07
N PHE A 10 18.26 12.23 -14.68
CA PHE A 10 18.70 11.84 -16.02
C PHE A 10 18.38 12.87 -17.11
N PHE A 11 17.27 13.61 -16.96
CA PHE A 11 16.84 14.63 -17.93
C PHE A 11 17.67 15.92 -17.90
N TYR A 12 18.60 16.05 -16.95
CA TYR A 12 19.63 17.13 -16.96
C TYR A 12 20.92 16.72 -17.67
N ALA A 13 21.06 15.46 -18.09
CA ALA A 13 22.22 15.04 -18.86
C ALA A 13 22.25 15.75 -20.23
N HIS A 14 23.44 16.20 -20.65
CA HIS A 14 23.60 16.89 -21.93
C HIS A 14 23.08 16.06 -23.11
N VAL A 15 23.32 14.74 -23.10
CA VAL A 15 22.87 13.81 -24.12
C VAL A 15 21.35 13.77 -24.24
N PHE A 16 20.61 13.97 -23.14
CA PHE A 16 19.15 13.93 -23.13
C PHE A 16 18.54 15.02 -24.02
N GLN A 17 19.15 16.20 -24.11
CA GLN A 17 18.69 17.30 -24.95
C GLN A 17 18.90 17.03 -26.46
N GLN A 18 19.83 16.14 -26.79
CA GLN A 18 20.17 15.77 -28.16
C GLN A 18 19.43 14.52 -28.66
N MET A 19 18.78 13.78 -27.75
CA MET A 19 18.07 12.53 -28.09
C MET A 19 16.73 12.84 -28.76
N LYS A 20 16.45 12.11 -29.83
CA LYS A 20 15.09 12.03 -30.41
C LYS A 20 14.26 11.07 -29.57
N LEU A 21 13.46 11.62 -28.64
CA LEU A 21 12.64 10.85 -27.73
C LEU A 21 11.21 10.78 -28.21
N PHE A 22 10.64 9.58 -28.22
CA PHE A 22 9.18 9.40 -28.25
C PHE A 22 8.64 9.64 -26.84
N ARG A 23 7.75 10.62 -26.68
CA ARG A 23 7.09 10.92 -25.44
C ARG A 23 5.69 10.33 -25.48
N ILE A 24 5.40 9.46 -24.54
CA ILE A 24 4.07 8.88 -24.35
C ILE A 24 3.56 9.34 -22.99
N GLU A 25 2.44 10.02 -22.96
CA GLU A 25 1.76 10.40 -21.73
C GLU A 25 0.51 9.55 -21.57
N LEU A 26 0.43 8.82 -20.45
CA LEU A 26 -0.74 8.02 -20.10
C LEU A 26 -1.86 8.95 -19.62
N GLN A 27 -2.97 8.99 -20.35
CA GLN A 27 -4.08 9.91 -20.11
C GLN A 27 -5.17 9.32 -19.22
N LYS A 28 -5.35 7.99 -19.26
CA LYS A 28 -6.45 7.32 -18.57
C LYS A 28 -6.05 6.84 -17.19
N VAL A 29 -6.82 7.27 -16.17
CA VAL A 29 -6.68 6.81 -14.80
C VAL A 29 -7.67 5.67 -14.56
N TYR A 30 -7.16 4.50 -14.15
CA TYR A 30 -7.97 3.30 -13.88
C TYR A 30 -8.25 3.08 -12.39
N ARG A 31 -7.40 3.61 -11.52
CA ARG A 31 -7.48 3.38 -10.07
C ARG A 31 -8.64 4.12 -9.41
N GLN A 32 -8.99 5.31 -9.90
CA GLN A 32 -10.04 6.16 -9.37
C GLN A 32 -11.11 6.41 -10.43
N LYS A 33 -12.38 6.42 -9.98
CA LYS A 33 -13.55 6.67 -10.84
C LYS A 33 -14.24 8.00 -10.49
N ASP A 34 -14.02 8.54 -9.31
CA ASP A 34 -14.57 9.82 -8.90
C ASP A 34 -13.89 10.97 -9.63
N ALA A 35 -14.68 11.68 -10.47
CA ALA A 35 -14.16 12.74 -11.34
C ALA A 35 -13.67 13.97 -10.55
N GLN A 36 -14.31 14.28 -9.40
CA GLN A 36 -13.93 15.40 -8.54
C GLN A 36 -12.61 15.12 -7.86
N PHE A 37 -12.45 13.93 -7.30
CA PHE A 37 -11.20 13.51 -6.67
C PHE A 37 -10.06 13.42 -7.67
N LEU A 38 -10.31 12.92 -8.89
CA LEU A 38 -9.32 12.94 -9.98
C LEU A 38 -8.87 14.34 -10.35
N SER A 39 -9.79 15.31 -10.39
CA SER A 39 -9.45 16.72 -10.62
C SER A 39 -8.54 17.27 -9.52
N ILE A 40 -8.85 17.00 -8.26
CA ILE A 40 -8.03 17.40 -7.12
C ILE A 40 -6.61 16.82 -7.23
N LEU A 41 -6.50 15.52 -7.48
CA LEU A 41 -5.20 14.86 -7.65
C LEU A 41 -4.38 15.45 -8.81
N LYS A 42 -5.04 15.83 -9.90
CA LYS A 42 -4.41 16.50 -11.05
C LYS A 42 -3.91 17.89 -10.66
N HIS A 43 -4.72 18.69 -9.96
CA HIS A 43 -4.33 20.02 -9.48
C HIS A 43 -3.13 19.96 -8.53
N ILE A 44 -3.14 19.01 -7.57
CA ILE A 44 -2.01 18.79 -6.66
C ILE A 44 -0.74 18.45 -7.44
N ARG A 45 -0.83 17.56 -8.43
CA ARG A 45 0.30 17.19 -9.28
C ARG A 45 0.86 18.35 -10.08
N GLN A 46 0.00 19.27 -10.54
CA GLN A 46 0.35 20.43 -11.36
C GLN A 46 0.65 21.67 -10.53
N CYS A 47 0.45 21.61 -9.20
CA CYS A 47 0.54 22.76 -8.29
C CYS A 47 -0.44 23.90 -8.65
N GLU A 48 -1.64 23.56 -9.16
CA GLU A 48 -2.68 24.49 -9.56
C GLU A 48 -3.89 24.40 -8.62
N TYR A 49 -4.59 25.51 -8.37
CA TYR A 49 -5.87 25.62 -7.62
C TYR A 49 -5.89 24.96 -6.21
N ILE A 50 -4.75 24.75 -5.59
CA ILE A 50 -4.58 23.94 -4.38
C ILE A 50 -5.45 24.43 -3.22
N ARG A 51 -5.71 25.74 -3.08
CA ARG A 51 -6.48 26.29 -1.95
C ARG A 51 -7.91 25.74 -1.91
N ASN A 52 -8.62 25.81 -3.03
CA ASN A 52 -10.01 25.34 -3.12
C ASN A 52 -10.09 23.81 -2.95
N ASP A 53 -9.09 23.09 -3.46
CA ASP A 53 -9.01 21.64 -3.32
C ASP A 53 -8.78 21.22 -1.85
N ILE A 54 -7.92 21.96 -1.14
CA ILE A 54 -7.69 21.72 0.30
C ILE A 54 -8.96 21.99 1.12
N GLU A 55 -9.68 23.07 0.84
CA GLU A 55 -10.94 23.38 1.51
C GLU A 55 -11.97 22.27 1.28
N LEU A 56 -12.09 21.78 0.06
CA LEU A 56 -12.97 20.68 -0.29
C LEU A 56 -12.58 19.38 0.40
N LEU A 57 -11.29 19.02 0.38
CA LEU A 57 -10.77 17.83 1.08
C LEU A 57 -11.01 17.89 2.59
N ASN A 58 -10.79 19.05 3.20
CA ASN A 58 -11.04 19.24 4.64
C ASN A 58 -12.51 19.11 4.98
N THR A 59 -13.40 19.68 4.14
CA THR A 59 -14.84 19.57 4.34
C THR A 59 -15.31 18.12 4.22
N THR A 60 -14.79 17.39 3.25
CA THR A 60 -15.09 15.97 3.05
C THR A 60 -14.52 15.12 4.20
N GLY A 61 -13.31 15.41 4.66
CA GLY A 61 -12.67 14.74 5.80
C GLY A 61 -13.48 14.91 7.08
N LEU A 62 -13.92 16.13 7.40
CA LEU A 62 -14.73 16.41 8.59
C LEU A 62 -16.12 15.75 8.52
N ALA A 63 -16.75 15.71 7.34
CA ALA A 63 -18.01 15.00 7.15
C ALA A 63 -17.85 13.48 7.36
N ASN A 64 -16.70 12.93 7.02
CA ASN A 64 -16.38 11.52 7.22
C ASN A 64 -16.03 11.18 8.67
N ASP A 65 -15.68 12.13 9.53
CA ASP A 65 -15.45 11.84 10.95
C ASP A 65 -16.68 11.25 11.64
N THR A 66 -17.87 11.68 11.25
CA THR A 66 -19.12 11.09 11.74
C THR A 66 -19.35 9.68 11.17
N VAL A 67 -18.97 9.45 9.92
CA VAL A 67 -19.03 8.13 9.27
C VAL A 67 -17.96 7.21 9.86
N ASN A 68 -16.75 7.72 10.11
CA ASN A 68 -15.65 6.96 10.73
C ASN A 68 -15.97 6.55 12.19
N GLN A 69 -16.84 7.27 12.90
CA GLN A 69 -17.35 6.86 14.20
C GLN A 69 -18.41 5.75 14.12
N MET A 70 -19.04 5.58 12.96
CA MET A 70 -20.05 4.54 12.69
C MET A 70 -19.44 3.28 12.04
N LEU A 71 -18.28 3.42 11.39
CA LEU A 71 -17.56 2.26 10.85
C LEU A 71 -16.87 1.53 12.01
N ASP A 72 -16.95 0.21 11.97
CA ASP A 72 -16.22 -0.63 12.92
C ASP A 72 -14.73 -0.27 12.85
N LYS A 73 -14.11 0.05 14.00
CA LYS A 73 -12.72 0.50 14.06
C LYS A 73 -11.76 -0.55 13.49
N ASP A 74 -12.21 -1.80 13.40
CA ASP A 74 -11.42 -2.91 12.90
C ASP A 74 -11.37 -2.99 11.36
N GLU A 75 -12.28 -2.29 10.66
CA GLU A 75 -12.28 -2.19 9.20
C GLU A 75 -11.47 -1.00 8.66
N GLN A 76 -10.94 -0.13 9.54
CA GLN A 76 -10.22 1.07 9.12
C GLN A 76 -8.77 0.77 8.77
N LEU A 77 -8.38 1.12 7.53
CA LEU A 77 -6.98 1.10 7.11
C LEU A 77 -6.26 2.37 7.58
N THR A 78 -5.21 2.19 8.39
CA THR A 78 -4.36 3.29 8.85
C THR A 78 -3.14 3.46 7.95
N LEU A 79 -2.95 4.67 7.42
CA LEU A 79 -1.78 5.05 6.65
C LEU A 79 -0.85 5.93 7.49
N SER A 80 0.45 5.62 7.51
CA SER A 80 1.46 6.40 8.19
C SER A 80 2.73 6.53 7.33
N ALA A 81 3.41 7.68 7.45
CA ALA A 81 4.72 7.89 6.83
C ALA A 81 5.85 7.14 7.57
N TYR A 82 5.60 6.67 8.78
CA TYR A 82 6.59 5.99 9.63
C TYR A 82 6.23 4.52 9.79
N ARG A 83 7.13 3.63 9.35
CA ARG A 83 6.95 2.18 9.46
C ARG A 83 6.77 1.75 10.93
N ALA A 84 7.56 2.28 11.85
CA ALA A 84 7.46 1.94 13.26
C ALA A 84 6.06 2.22 13.86
N THR A 85 5.36 3.25 13.40
CA THR A 85 3.99 3.54 13.81
C THR A 85 3.02 2.47 13.32
N VAL A 86 3.17 2.05 12.05
CA VAL A 86 2.35 0.97 11.46
C VAL A 86 2.60 -0.34 12.18
N ASP A 87 3.87 -0.69 12.43
CA ASP A 87 4.26 -1.92 13.12
C ASP A 87 3.66 -1.96 14.53
N ALA A 88 3.72 -0.85 15.28
CA ALA A 88 3.15 -0.77 16.63
C ALA A 88 1.61 -0.91 16.63
N ILE A 89 0.92 -0.33 15.64
CA ILE A 89 -0.54 -0.47 15.51
C ILE A 89 -0.90 -1.92 15.17
N ASN A 90 -0.20 -2.52 14.21
CA ASN A 90 -0.46 -3.90 13.79
C ASN A 90 -0.19 -4.89 14.93
N GLU A 91 0.92 -4.72 15.65
CA GLU A 91 1.26 -5.55 16.81
C GLU A 91 0.16 -5.47 17.89
N LYS A 92 -0.27 -4.25 18.23
CA LYS A 92 -1.33 -4.04 19.21
C LYS A 92 -2.63 -4.73 18.76
N LYS A 93 -3.04 -4.57 17.50
CA LYS A 93 -4.25 -5.18 16.95
C LYS A 93 -4.16 -6.70 16.94
N LEU A 94 -2.99 -7.25 16.60
CA LEU A 94 -2.76 -8.69 16.62
C LEU A 94 -2.85 -9.25 18.06
N GLN A 95 -2.35 -8.52 19.06
CA GLN A 95 -2.43 -8.92 20.47
C GLN A 95 -3.87 -8.91 20.99
N GLU A 96 -4.72 -8.02 20.52
CA GLU A 96 -6.14 -7.92 20.88
C GLU A 96 -6.97 -9.14 20.42
N LEU A 97 -6.49 -9.89 19.42
CA LEU A 97 -7.15 -11.13 18.97
C LEU A 97 -6.97 -12.26 20.00
N PRO A 98 -8.05 -12.96 20.38
CA PRO A 98 -8.02 -14.01 21.42
C PRO A 98 -7.35 -15.31 20.98
N GLU A 99 -7.25 -15.54 19.68
CA GLU A 99 -6.77 -16.79 19.10
C GLU A 99 -5.26 -17.01 19.31
N PRO A 100 -4.78 -18.25 19.32
CA PRO A 100 -3.36 -18.56 19.41
C PRO A 100 -2.59 -18.01 18.24
N SER A 101 -1.33 -17.59 18.48
CA SER A 101 -0.43 -17.08 17.46
C SER A 101 0.37 -18.19 16.79
N TYR A 102 0.55 -18.10 15.49
CA TYR A 102 1.43 -18.92 14.66
C TYR A 102 2.53 -18.03 14.09
N THR A 103 3.77 -18.50 14.10
CA THR A 103 4.91 -17.76 13.52
C THR A 103 5.52 -18.56 12.38
N TYR A 104 5.55 -17.94 11.23
CA TYR A 104 6.12 -18.51 9.99
C TYR A 104 7.46 -17.84 9.71
N THR A 105 8.45 -18.65 9.34
CA THR A 105 9.79 -18.15 9.01
C THR A 105 10.00 -18.20 7.49
N GLY A 106 10.26 -17.05 6.88
CA GLY A 106 10.54 -16.94 5.46
C GLY A 106 11.83 -17.62 5.06
N GLN A 107 11.89 -18.19 3.86
CA GLN A 107 13.09 -18.77 3.28
C GLN A 107 13.67 -17.81 2.24
N ILE A 108 15.02 -17.71 2.21
CA ILE A 108 15.73 -16.86 1.26
C ILE A 108 16.53 -17.76 0.34
N GLU A 109 16.26 -17.68 -0.95
CA GLU A 109 17.09 -18.28 -1.98
C GLU A 109 17.95 -17.22 -2.68
N GLY A 110 19.27 -17.42 -2.69
CA GLY A 110 20.21 -16.52 -3.33
C GLY A 110 20.63 -15.32 -2.47
N LYS A 111 21.17 -14.28 -3.15
CA LYS A 111 21.63 -13.04 -2.51
C LYS A 111 20.54 -11.98 -2.53
N PHE A 112 19.94 -11.71 -1.39
CA PHE A 112 18.88 -10.72 -1.25
C PHE A 112 19.25 -9.66 -0.19
N ASN A 113 18.98 -8.38 -0.46
CA ASN A 113 19.21 -7.33 0.51
C ASN A 113 18.05 -7.32 1.52
N LYS A 114 18.37 -7.45 2.81
CA LYS A 114 17.38 -7.46 3.90
C LYS A 114 16.42 -6.26 3.89
N ASN A 115 16.88 -5.10 3.41
CA ASN A 115 16.05 -3.90 3.33
C ASN A 115 14.95 -3.97 2.24
N ASN A 116 15.02 -4.95 1.35
CA ASN A 116 14.09 -5.11 0.24
C ASN A 116 13.11 -6.28 0.44
N PHE A 117 13.04 -6.84 1.64
CA PHE A 117 12.07 -7.89 1.93
C PHE A 117 10.64 -7.33 1.83
N PRO A 118 9.75 -8.00 1.08
CA PRO A 118 8.35 -7.58 0.96
C PRO A 118 7.57 -7.74 2.26
N ALA A 119 7.95 -8.73 3.08
CA ALA A 119 7.38 -9.03 4.39
C ALA A 119 8.49 -9.29 5.42
N PRO A 120 8.20 -9.25 6.73
CA PRO A 120 9.13 -9.68 7.78
C PRO A 120 9.58 -11.13 7.57
N MET A 121 10.83 -11.44 7.95
CA MET A 121 11.35 -12.81 7.92
C MET A 121 10.61 -13.74 8.88
N GLU A 122 10.17 -13.21 10.00
CA GLU A 122 9.29 -13.89 10.95
C GLU A 122 7.95 -13.19 10.91
N LEU A 123 6.94 -13.88 10.43
CA LEU A 123 5.58 -13.39 10.30
C LEU A 123 4.69 -14.09 11.33
N THR A 124 4.23 -13.34 12.33
CA THR A 124 3.30 -13.85 13.33
C THR A 124 1.88 -13.48 12.93
N LEU A 125 1.00 -14.46 12.90
CA LEU A 125 -0.42 -14.32 12.55
C LEU A 125 -1.31 -14.97 13.61
N LYS A 126 -2.57 -14.55 13.63
CA LYS A 126 -3.67 -15.19 14.37
C LYS A 126 -4.89 -15.30 13.46
N VAL A 127 -5.76 -16.25 13.72
CA VAL A 127 -7.06 -16.30 13.05
C VAL A 127 -7.84 -15.02 13.34
N GLY A 128 -8.50 -14.46 12.34
CA GLY A 128 -9.15 -13.16 12.40
C GLY A 128 -8.24 -11.97 12.09
N ALA A 129 -6.93 -12.17 11.91
CA ALA A 129 -6.02 -11.07 11.56
C ALA A 129 -6.33 -10.54 10.17
N ARG A 130 -6.39 -9.21 10.04
CA ARG A 130 -6.51 -8.52 8.77
C ARG A 130 -5.15 -8.47 8.07
N VAL A 131 -5.08 -8.93 6.84
CA VAL A 131 -3.84 -9.03 6.08
C VAL A 131 -3.93 -8.36 4.71
N MET A 132 -2.78 -7.96 4.19
CA MET A 132 -2.62 -7.43 2.83
C MET A 132 -1.55 -8.23 2.09
N PHE A 133 -1.86 -8.68 0.90
CA PHE A 133 -0.90 -9.35 0.03
C PHE A 133 0.08 -8.34 -0.56
N VAL A 134 1.37 -8.59 -0.41
CA VAL A 134 2.45 -7.68 -0.84
C VAL A 134 3.12 -8.12 -2.15
N LYS A 135 2.60 -9.18 -2.78
CA LYS A 135 3.07 -9.72 -4.05
C LYS A 135 1.88 -10.25 -4.86
N ASN A 136 1.98 -10.19 -6.20
CA ASN A 136 1.00 -10.83 -7.08
C ASN A 136 1.14 -12.34 -7.00
N ASP A 137 0.02 -13.04 -7.00
CA ASP A 137 -0.01 -14.48 -7.14
C ASP A 137 0.29 -14.92 -8.59
N SER A 138 0.99 -16.04 -8.75
CA SER A 138 1.31 -16.63 -10.06
C SER A 138 0.09 -17.16 -10.80
N ASN A 139 -0.93 -17.62 -10.06
CA ASN A 139 -2.20 -18.11 -10.59
C ASN A 139 -3.27 -17.01 -10.71
N HIS A 140 -2.89 -15.75 -10.45
CA HIS A 140 -3.78 -14.59 -10.53
C HIS A 140 -4.98 -14.62 -9.55
N LEU A 141 -4.90 -15.34 -8.45
CA LEU A 141 -5.93 -15.37 -7.41
C LEU A 141 -6.01 -14.04 -6.64
N TRP A 142 -4.85 -13.39 -6.46
CA TRP A 142 -4.75 -12.04 -5.88
C TRP A 142 -3.67 -11.21 -6.53
N VAL A 143 -3.69 -9.91 -6.26
CA VAL A 143 -2.66 -8.96 -6.66
C VAL A 143 -2.08 -8.25 -5.44
N ASN A 144 -0.92 -7.62 -5.60
CA ASN A 144 -0.33 -6.77 -4.56
C ASN A 144 -1.35 -5.70 -4.12
N GLY A 145 -1.58 -5.59 -2.82
CA GLY A 145 -2.58 -4.70 -2.23
C GLY A 145 -3.96 -5.34 -2.00
N THR A 146 -4.18 -6.59 -2.42
CA THR A 146 -5.41 -7.31 -2.09
C THR A 146 -5.48 -7.52 -0.58
N LEU A 147 -6.65 -7.27 -0.01
CA LEU A 147 -6.94 -7.43 1.41
C LEU A 147 -7.72 -8.73 1.67
N GLY A 148 -7.53 -9.27 2.86
CA GLY A 148 -8.26 -10.46 3.32
C GLY A 148 -8.18 -10.59 4.84
N THR A 149 -8.87 -11.59 5.36
CA THR A 149 -8.87 -11.96 6.77
C THR A 149 -8.40 -13.40 6.91
N VAL A 150 -7.54 -13.66 7.85
CA VAL A 150 -7.05 -15.02 8.14
C VAL A 150 -8.20 -15.86 8.70
N GLU A 151 -8.55 -16.92 8.01
CA GLU A 151 -9.63 -17.83 8.37
C GLU A 151 -9.13 -19.04 9.16
N ASN A 152 -8.00 -19.60 8.75
CA ASN A 152 -7.40 -20.75 9.40
C ASN A 152 -5.88 -20.72 9.34
N LEU A 153 -5.22 -21.26 10.37
CA LEU A 153 -3.76 -21.35 10.47
C LEU A 153 -3.37 -22.76 10.95
N SER A 154 -2.37 -23.32 10.31
CA SER A 154 -1.68 -24.53 10.75
C SER A 154 -0.16 -24.32 10.73
N GLU A 155 0.65 -25.33 11.00
CA GLU A 155 2.10 -25.22 10.92
C GLU A 155 2.61 -24.99 9.48
N GLU A 156 1.85 -25.45 8.48
CA GLU A 156 2.26 -25.41 7.06
C GLU A 156 1.33 -24.59 6.18
N ASP A 157 0.08 -24.32 6.63
CA ASP A 157 -0.94 -23.69 5.79
C ASP A 157 -1.48 -22.40 6.40
N ILE A 158 -1.71 -21.42 5.55
CA ILE A 158 -2.37 -20.15 5.88
C ILE A 158 -3.57 -19.99 4.95
N GLU A 159 -4.79 -20.10 5.48
CA GLU A 159 -6.00 -19.84 4.72
C GLU A 159 -6.51 -18.42 4.96
N VAL A 160 -6.77 -17.69 3.88
CA VAL A 160 -7.23 -16.30 3.91
C VAL A 160 -8.50 -16.17 3.09
N VAL A 161 -9.53 -15.57 3.66
CA VAL A 161 -10.72 -15.13 2.93
C VAL A 161 -10.46 -13.71 2.43
N LEU A 162 -10.45 -13.54 1.11
CA LEU A 162 -10.30 -12.23 0.47
C LEU A 162 -11.59 -11.41 0.62
N ASP A 163 -11.51 -10.08 0.47
CA ASP A 163 -12.67 -9.17 0.57
C ASP A 163 -13.77 -9.46 -0.46
N ASN A 164 -13.45 -10.17 -1.55
CA ASN A 164 -14.43 -10.63 -2.53
C ASN A 164 -15.10 -11.96 -2.16
N GLY A 165 -14.78 -12.53 -0.99
CA GLY A 165 -15.31 -13.80 -0.48
C GLY A 165 -14.58 -15.05 -0.98
N LEU A 166 -13.49 -14.91 -1.75
CA LEU A 166 -12.71 -16.05 -2.21
C LEU A 166 -11.79 -16.55 -1.09
N LEU A 167 -11.86 -17.84 -0.76
CA LEU A 167 -10.92 -18.52 0.13
C LEU A 167 -9.67 -18.91 -0.68
N VAL A 168 -8.51 -18.53 -0.18
CA VAL A 168 -7.21 -18.84 -0.79
C VAL A 168 -6.27 -19.46 0.24
N ASN A 169 -5.44 -20.40 -0.21
CA ASN A 169 -4.32 -20.94 0.58
C ASN A 169 -3.04 -20.23 0.17
N VAL A 170 -2.21 -19.87 1.15
CA VAL A 170 -0.95 -19.16 0.99
C VAL A 170 0.17 -20.07 1.47
N ASP A 171 1.05 -20.47 0.55
CA ASP A 171 2.26 -21.26 0.80
C ASP A 171 3.42 -20.42 1.36
#